data_16f770a4c870b0bdaea5c3c62a206a5e
#
_entry.id   16f770a4c870b0bdaea5c3c62a206a5e
#
_cell.length_a   1.000
_cell.length_b   1.000
_cell.length_c   1.000
_cell.angle_alpha   90.00
_cell.angle_beta   90.00
_cell.angle_gamma   90.00
#
_symmetry.space_group_name_H-M   'P 1'
#
loop_
_entity.id
_entity.type
_entity.pdbx_description
1 polymer ?
#
loop_
_entity_poly.entity_id
_entity_poly.type
_entity_poly.pdbx_seq_one_letter_code
_entity_poly.pdbx_strand_id
1 'polypeptide(L)'
;MALDEIIISRAIIERYTEKLLDCLELDTAIAGGGPSGLVAAYYLAKAGRKTALFERKLSLGGGMWGGGMMFNEIVVQEQAKPILDELGISTRPFRDQYYTADSIECVSTMASQAVKAGARIFNLISVEDVMIRRNRVSGLVLNWSAVEMSGLHVDPLTVRSQWVIDATGHPVEVMKVIERKVDAELLTSTGRIMGEKSMWAETAETDTLANTKEAFPGVYVCGMSANATFGSYRMGPIFGGMLLSGKKAAEEINRHLSG
;
A
#
# COMPACT_ATOMS: atom_id res chain seq x y z
N MET A 1 -0.34 -41.66 7.79
CA MET A 1 -1.59 -41.13 7.19
C MET A 1 -1.27 -40.84 5.73
N ALA A 2 -2.05 -41.37 4.79
CA ALA A 2 -1.88 -41.01 3.37
C ALA A 2 -2.40 -39.59 3.13
N LEU A 3 -1.69 -38.82 2.30
CA LEU A 3 -2.17 -37.53 1.85
C LEU A 3 -3.28 -37.72 0.80
N ASP A 4 -4.24 -36.78 0.77
CA ASP A 4 -5.36 -36.77 -0.15
C ASP A 4 -5.45 -35.39 -0.80
N GLU A 5 -5.27 -35.31 -2.11
CA GLU A 5 -5.24 -34.10 -2.90
C GLU A 5 -6.58 -33.35 -2.87
N ILE A 6 -7.70 -34.09 -2.70
CA ILE A 6 -9.04 -33.47 -2.63
C ILE A 6 -9.22 -32.77 -1.28
N ILE A 7 -8.72 -33.35 -0.19
CA ILE A 7 -8.72 -32.72 1.12
C ILE A 7 -7.85 -31.45 1.09
N ILE A 8 -6.66 -31.52 0.47
CA ILE A 8 -5.77 -30.36 0.31
C ILE A 8 -6.48 -29.24 -0.46
N SER A 9 -7.06 -29.57 -1.62
CA SER A 9 -7.79 -28.59 -2.45
C SER A 9 -8.96 -27.96 -1.69
N ARG A 10 -9.77 -28.76 -1.02
CA ARG A 10 -10.90 -28.31 -0.21
C ARG A 10 -10.44 -27.35 0.91
N ALA A 11 -9.41 -27.71 1.64
CA ALA A 11 -8.88 -26.88 2.73
C ALA A 11 -8.43 -25.49 2.23
N ILE A 12 -7.75 -25.41 1.09
CA ILE A 12 -7.31 -24.15 0.46
C ILE A 12 -8.51 -23.32 0.05
N ILE A 13 -9.48 -23.92 -0.67
CA ILE A 13 -10.66 -23.20 -1.18
C ILE A 13 -11.50 -22.65 -0.01
N GLU A 14 -11.79 -23.48 0.99
CA GLU A 14 -12.61 -23.07 2.14
C GLU A 14 -11.96 -21.91 2.89
N ARG A 15 -10.66 -22.03 3.23
CA ARG A 15 -9.94 -20.98 3.97
C ARG A 15 -9.76 -19.68 3.16
N TYR A 16 -9.50 -19.79 1.87
CA TYR A 16 -9.43 -18.59 1.02
C TYR A 16 -10.79 -17.91 0.90
N THR A 17 -11.86 -18.68 0.68
CA THR A 17 -13.22 -18.15 0.58
C THR A 17 -13.67 -17.50 1.88
N GLU A 18 -13.43 -18.12 3.02
CA GLU A 18 -13.70 -17.55 4.34
C GLU A 18 -12.98 -16.19 4.51
N LYS A 19 -11.68 -16.13 4.20
CA LYS A 19 -10.90 -14.90 4.26
C LYS A 19 -11.43 -13.82 3.33
N LEU A 20 -11.83 -14.19 2.10
CA LEU A 20 -12.34 -13.24 1.11
C LEU A 20 -13.72 -12.70 1.51
N LEU A 21 -14.63 -13.56 1.94
CA LEU A 21 -15.96 -13.16 2.40
C LEU A 21 -15.88 -12.22 3.60
N ASP A 22 -14.96 -12.49 4.53
CA ASP A 22 -14.71 -11.57 5.66
C ASP A 22 -14.25 -10.18 5.18
N CYS A 23 -13.59 -10.06 4.04
CA CYS A 23 -13.06 -8.81 3.50
C CYS A 23 -13.99 -8.08 2.51
N LEU A 24 -15.24 -8.48 2.35
CA LEU A 24 -16.17 -7.75 1.48
C LEU A 24 -16.58 -6.38 2.05
N GLU A 25 -16.50 -6.20 3.36
CA GLU A 25 -16.74 -4.93 4.05
C GLU A 25 -15.57 -4.63 4.99
N LEU A 26 -14.93 -3.48 4.79
CA LEU A 26 -13.68 -3.07 5.44
C LEU A 26 -13.79 -1.66 6.03
N ASP A 27 -13.00 -1.38 7.04
CA ASP A 27 -12.71 -0.01 7.44
C ASP A 27 -11.77 0.65 6.42
N THR A 28 -10.72 -0.08 6.02
CA THR A 28 -9.75 0.44 5.04
C THR A 28 -9.33 -0.64 4.04
N ALA A 29 -9.39 -0.30 2.74
CA ALA A 29 -8.83 -1.08 1.65
C ALA A 29 -7.55 -0.41 1.15
N ILE A 30 -6.46 -1.16 1.06
CA ILE A 30 -5.14 -0.66 0.62
C ILE A 30 -4.81 -1.27 -0.73
N ALA A 31 -4.56 -0.43 -1.73
CA ALA A 31 -4.06 -0.81 -3.05
C ALA A 31 -2.54 -0.68 -3.08
N GLY A 32 -1.85 -1.81 -3.27
CA GLY A 32 -0.38 -1.88 -3.36
C GLY A 32 0.31 -2.32 -2.07
N GLY A 33 1.07 -3.41 -2.18
CA GLY A 33 1.84 -4.05 -1.11
C GLY A 33 3.31 -3.61 -1.04
N GLY A 34 3.62 -2.38 -1.46
CA GLY A 34 4.93 -1.77 -1.26
C GLY A 34 5.18 -1.39 0.21
N PRO A 35 6.36 -0.82 0.53
CA PRO A 35 6.72 -0.52 1.92
C PRO A 35 5.70 0.37 2.63
N SER A 36 5.20 1.42 1.97
CA SER A 36 4.19 2.30 2.57
C SER A 36 2.86 1.59 2.81
N GLY A 37 2.41 0.76 1.87
CA GLY A 37 1.18 -0.03 2.02
C GLY A 37 1.28 -1.07 3.13
N LEU A 38 2.41 -1.78 3.25
CA LEU A 38 2.64 -2.76 4.33
C LEU A 38 2.68 -2.10 5.70
N VAL A 39 3.35 -0.96 5.84
CA VAL A 39 3.38 -0.20 7.09
C VAL A 39 1.99 0.34 7.44
N ALA A 40 1.25 0.89 6.47
CA ALA A 40 -0.12 1.33 6.69
C ALA A 40 -1.03 0.17 7.14
N ALA A 41 -0.92 -0.99 6.50
CA ALA A 41 -1.67 -2.19 6.88
C ALA A 41 -1.36 -2.64 8.32
N TYR A 42 -0.07 -2.62 8.70
CA TYR A 42 0.36 -2.96 10.05
C TYR A 42 -0.28 -2.04 11.09
N TYR A 43 -0.14 -0.72 10.94
CA TYR A 43 -0.64 0.23 11.94
C TYR A 43 -2.16 0.27 12.04
N LEU A 44 -2.88 0.16 10.91
CA LEU A 44 -4.34 0.09 10.93
C LEU A 44 -4.84 -1.19 11.60
N ALA A 45 -4.27 -2.34 11.25
CA ALA A 45 -4.65 -3.61 11.86
C ALA A 45 -4.29 -3.65 13.36
N LYS A 46 -3.12 -3.13 13.76
CA LYS A 46 -2.70 -2.98 15.16
C LYS A 46 -3.66 -2.09 15.96
N ALA A 47 -4.28 -1.09 15.30
CA ALA A 47 -5.33 -0.26 15.90
C ALA A 47 -6.71 -0.93 15.91
N GLY A 48 -6.82 -2.21 15.53
CA GLY A 48 -8.06 -2.97 15.50
C GLY A 48 -8.97 -2.65 14.31
N ARG A 49 -8.47 -1.96 13.27
CA ARG A 49 -9.26 -1.66 12.06
C ARG A 49 -9.28 -2.84 11.12
N LYS A 50 -10.46 -3.15 10.60
CA LYS A 50 -10.67 -4.21 9.60
C LYS A 50 -10.04 -3.79 8.28
N THR A 51 -8.83 -4.26 8.02
CA THR A 51 -7.96 -3.80 6.94
C THR A 51 -7.59 -4.94 5.99
N ALA A 52 -7.76 -4.70 4.69
CA ALA A 52 -7.24 -5.58 3.64
C ALA A 52 -6.32 -4.82 2.68
N LEU A 53 -5.26 -5.51 2.26
CA LEU A 53 -4.30 -5.03 1.28
C LEU A 53 -4.34 -5.92 0.05
N PHE A 54 -4.42 -5.29 -1.13
CA PHE A 54 -4.47 -5.94 -2.43
C PHE A 54 -3.21 -5.60 -3.23
N GLU A 55 -2.46 -6.63 -3.64
CA GLU A 55 -1.22 -6.50 -4.40
C GLU A 55 -1.35 -7.25 -5.73
N ARG A 56 -1.05 -6.58 -6.84
CA ARG A 56 -1.17 -7.18 -8.18
C ARG A 56 -0.09 -8.23 -8.49
N LYS A 57 1.08 -8.13 -7.83
CA LYS A 57 2.19 -9.09 -8.00
C LYS A 57 2.05 -10.28 -7.04
N LEU A 58 2.75 -11.36 -7.36
CA LEU A 58 2.85 -12.51 -6.47
C LEU A 58 3.60 -12.13 -5.17
N SER A 59 4.68 -11.34 -5.28
CA SER A 59 5.50 -10.91 -4.15
C SER A 59 5.06 -9.55 -3.63
N LEU A 60 4.98 -9.42 -2.32
CA LEU A 60 4.83 -8.16 -1.61
C LEU A 60 6.16 -7.38 -1.59
N GLY A 61 6.15 -6.14 -1.09
CA GLY A 61 7.34 -5.33 -0.87
C GLY A 61 7.70 -4.37 -2.00
N GLY A 62 7.03 -4.47 -3.14
CA GLY A 62 7.27 -3.58 -4.28
C GLY A 62 8.74 -3.59 -4.71
N GLY A 63 9.34 -2.41 -4.85
CA GLY A 63 10.76 -2.27 -5.22
C GLY A 63 11.76 -2.57 -4.10
N MET A 64 11.30 -2.72 -2.85
CA MET A 64 12.20 -2.90 -1.71
C MET A 64 12.97 -4.24 -1.74
N TRP A 65 12.44 -5.29 -2.39
CA TRP A 65 13.16 -6.56 -2.55
C TRP A 65 14.55 -6.41 -3.18
N GLY A 66 14.67 -5.51 -4.14
CA GLY A 66 15.96 -5.21 -4.77
C GLY A 66 16.87 -4.36 -3.89
N GLY A 67 16.38 -3.80 -2.82
CA GLY A 67 17.10 -2.78 -2.06
C GLY A 67 17.38 -1.55 -2.93
N GLY A 68 18.37 -0.76 -2.54
CA GLY A 68 18.93 0.25 -3.42
C GLY A 68 19.81 -0.37 -4.48
N MET A 69 19.57 -0.07 -5.77
CA MET A 69 20.45 -0.46 -6.89
C MET A 69 20.64 -1.99 -7.04
N MET A 70 19.70 -2.80 -6.57
CA MET A 70 19.74 -4.27 -6.55
C MET A 70 20.85 -4.87 -5.68
N PHE A 71 21.26 -4.17 -4.63
CA PHE A 71 22.30 -4.66 -3.70
C PHE A 71 21.73 -5.21 -2.38
N ASN A 72 20.44 -5.44 -2.30
CA ASN A 72 19.72 -6.01 -1.14
C ASN A 72 19.90 -5.25 0.20
N GLU A 73 20.29 -4.00 0.14
CA GLU A 73 20.37 -3.09 1.29
C GLU A 73 19.42 -1.90 1.05
N ILE A 74 18.76 -1.46 2.09
CA ILE A 74 18.01 -0.20 2.09
C ILE A 74 18.71 0.83 2.96
N VAL A 75 18.40 2.09 2.68
CA VAL A 75 18.82 3.21 3.53
C VAL A 75 17.57 3.88 4.09
N VAL A 76 17.63 4.22 5.37
CA VAL A 76 16.64 5.05 6.04
C VAL A 76 17.32 6.14 6.84
N GLN A 77 16.66 7.28 7.03
CA GLN A 77 17.08 8.32 7.95
C GLN A 77 16.62 8.01 9.38
N GLU A 78 17.20 8.71 10.35
CA GLU A 78 16.97 8.50 11.77
C GLU A 78 15.47 8.55 12.16
N GLN A 79 14.69 9.44 11.54
CA GLN A 79 13.25 9.56 11.84
C GLN A 79 12.44 8.31 11.50
N ALA A 80 12.88 7.51 10.54
CA ALA A 80 12.19 6.28 10.14
C ALA A 80 12.67 5.04 10.93
N LYS A 81 13.86 5.10 11.54
CA LYS A 81 14.43 3.99 12.32
C LYS A 81 13.46 3.43 13.37
N PRO A 82 12.73 4.24 14.16
CA PRO A 82 11.80 3.71 15.15
C PRO A 82 10.73 2.76 14.58
N ILE A 83 10.36 2.91 13.31
CA ILE A 83 9.41 1.98 12.65
C ILE A 83 10.06 0.62 12.45
N LEU A 84 11.33 0.60 12.02
CA LEU A 84 12.07 -0.65 11.85
C LEU A 84 12.31 -1.35 13.19
N ASP A 85 12.70 -0.58 14.22
CA ASP A 85 12.88 -1.11 15.58
C ASP A 85 11.58 -1.71 16.14
N GLU A 86 10.44 -1.04 15.97
CA GLU A 86 9.12 -1.52 16.40
C GLU A 86 8.73 -2.84 15.71
N LEU A 87 9.07 -2.97 14.44
CA LEU A 87 8.82 -4.18 13.67
C LEU A 87 9.82 -5.31 14.00
N GLY A 88 10.91 -5.02 14.70
CA GLY A 88 11.97 -5.97 15.01
C GLY A 88 12.96 -6.19 13.85
N ILE A 89 13.15 -5.19 13.00
CA ILE A 89 14.06 -5.24 11.86
C ILE A 89 15.43 -4.70 12.28
N SER A 90 16.49 -5.45 11.98
CA SER A 90 17.86 -5.10 12.32
C SER A 90 18.35 -3.91 11.50
N THR A 91 18.95 -2.91 12.17
CA THR A 91 19.54 -1.77 11.49
C THR A 91 21.00 -1.60 11.87
N ARG A 92 21.79 -1.01 10.96
CA ARG A 92 23.20 -0.68 11.21
C ARG A 92 23.43 0.82 10.96
N PRO A 93 24.04 1.55 11.89
CA PRO A 93 24.44 2.92 11.61
C PRO A 93 25.52 2.96 10.53
N PHE A 94 25.42 3.91 9.60
CA PHE A 94 26.42 4.10 8.53
C PHE A 94 27.19 5.41 8.68
N ARG A 95 26.48 6.52 8.77
CA ARG A 95 27.00 7.86 9.05
C ARG A 95 25.94 8.61 9.85
N ASP A 96 26.22 9.85 10.23
CA ASP A 96 25.28 10.70 10.95
C ASP A 96 23.91 10.68 10.27
N GLN A 97 22.89 10.26 11.03
CA GLN A 97 21.48 10.17 10.62
C GLN A 97 21.14 9.13 9.53
N TYR A 98 22.10 8.32 9.06
CA TYR A 98 21.86 7.26 8.09
C TYR A 98 21.98 5.87 8.72
N TYR A 99 21.00 5.02 8.43
CA TYR A 99 20.97 3.62 8.84
C TYR A 99 20.75 2.75 7.62
N THR A 100 21.37 1.58 7.59
CA THR A 100 21.11 0.54 6.59
C THR A 100 20.39 -0.63 7.22
N ALA A 101 19.66 -1.37 6.41
CA ALA A 101 19.03 -2.63 6.78
C ALA A 101 18.96 -3.56 5.57
N ASP A 102 19.00 -4.86 5.82
CA ASP A 102 18.81 -5.88 4.79
C ASP A 102 17.39 -5.80 4.21
N SER A 103 17.27 -5.71 2.89
CA SER A 103 15.99 -5.54 2.21
C SER A 103 15.08 -6.77 2.33
N ILE A 104 15.68 -7.96 2.39
CA ILE A 104 14.94 -9.22 2.53
C ILE A 104 14.35 -9.32 3.93
N GLU A 105 15.14 -9.00 4.97
CA GLU A 105 14.64 -8.91 6.35
C GLU A 105 13.50 -7.88 6.44
N CYS A 106 13.67 -6.70 5.86
CA CYS A 106 12.67 -5.63 5.87
C CYS A 106 11.35 -6.08 5.27
N VAL A 107 11.35 -6.58 4.04
CA VAL A 107 10.10 -6.97 3.37
C VAL A 107 9.43 -8.14 4.05
N SER A 108 10.20 -9.19 4.38
CA SER A 108 9.67 -10.40 5.01
C SER A 108 9.06 -10.09 6.37
N THR A 109 9.73 -9.27 7.16
CA THR A 109 9.27 -8.88 8.50
C THR A 109 8.05 -7.97 8.43
N MET A 110 8.06 -6.93 7.59
CA MET A 110 6.90 -6.04 7.42
C MET A 110 5.65 -6.81 6.99
N ALA A 111 5.77 -7.72 6.01
CA ALA A 111 4.66 -8.54 5.56
C ALA A 111 4.14 -9.47 6.68
N SER A 112 5.05 -10.14 7.39
CA SER A 112 4.72 -11.01 8.53
C SER A 112 4.03 -10.24 9.65
N GLN A 113 4.58 -9.09 10.04
CA GLN A 113 4.03 -8.27 11.12
C GLN A 113 2.65 -7.68 10.77
N ALA A 114 2.43 -7.26 9.52
CA ALA A 114 1.12 -6.80 9.08
C ALA A 114 0.06 -7.90 9.21
N VAL A 115 0.37 -9.13 8.77
CA VAL A 115 -0.54 -10.28 8.91
C VAL A 115 -0.77 -10.65 10.38
N LYS A 116 0.28 -10.67 11.21
CA LYS A 116 0.18 -10.96 12.64
C LYS A 116 -0.63 -9.91 13.40
N ALA A 117 -0.56 -8.65 12.98
CA ALA A 117 -1.39 -7.58 13.52
C ALA A 117 -2.88 -7.70 13.14
N GLY A 118 -3.22 -8.56 12.16
CA GLY A 118 -4.59 -8.82 11.75
C GLY A 118 -4.96 -8.35 10.34
N ALA A 119 -4.04 -7.69 9.61
CA ALA A 119 -4.29 -7.30 8.23
C ALA A 119 -4.50 -8.54 7.34
N ARG A 120 -5.47 -8.45 6.43
CA ARG A 120 -5.68 -9.46 5.40
C ARG A 120 -4.96 -9.04 4.13
N ILE A 121 -4.09 -9.90 3.61
CA ILE A 121 -3.32 -9.60 2.38
C ILE A 121 -3.74 -10.57 1.29
N PHE A 122 -4.03 -10.00 0.11
CA PHE A 122 -4.36 -10.71 -1.11
C PHE A 122 -3.37 -10.29 -2.20
N ASN A 123 -2.53 -11.20 -2.61
CA ASN A 123 -1.64 -11.01 -3.76
C ASN A 123 -2.30 -11.54 -5.05
N LEU A 124 -1.75 -11.17 -6.21
CA LEU A 124 -2.31 -11.44 -7.54
C LEU A 124 -3.72 -10.86 -7.75
N ILE A 125 -4.02 -9.76 -7.07
CA ILE A 125 -5.27 -9.01 -7.20
C ILE A 125 -4.94 -7.58 -7.63
N SER A 126 -5.45 -7.18 -8.79
CA SER A 126 -5.34 -5.84 -9.37
C SER A 126 -6.56 -4.98 -9.03
N VAL A 127 -6.35 -3.69 -8.86
CA VAL A 127 -7.45 -2.71 -8.80
C VAL A 127 -7.82 -2.31 -10.23
N GLU A 128 -9.07 -2.54 -10.60
CA GLU A 128 -9.61 -2.25 -11.94
C GLU A 128 -10.39 -0.93 -11.96
N ASP A 129 -11.08 -0.66 -10.85
CA ASP A 129 -11.94 0.51 -10.70
C ASP A 129 -12.17 0.86 -9.22
N VAL A 130 -12.92 1.92 -8.98
CA VAL A 130 -13.37 2.32 -7.66
C VAL A 130 -14.91 2.33 -7.58
N MET A 131 -15.45 2.08 -6.40
CA MET A 131 -16.87 2.27 -6.12
C MET A 131 -17.12 3.71 -5.72
N ILE A 132 -17.91 4.44 -6.49
CA ILE A 132 -18.28 5.84 -6.18
C ILE A 132 -19.71 5.89 -5.65
N ARG A 133 -19.92 6.62 -4.54
CA ARG A 133 -21.22 6.98 -4.00
C ARG A 133 -21.18 8.43 -3.51
N ARG A 134 -22.08 9.28 -4.03
CA ARG A 134 -22.21 10.70 -3.63
C ARG A 134 -20.87 11.45 -3.69
N ASN A 135 -20.17 11.35 -4.80
CA ASN A 135 -18.83 11.94 -5.05
C ASN A 135 -17.75 11.51 -4.04
N ARG A 136 -17.89 10.35 -3.42
CA ARG A 136 -16.90 9.75 -2.52
C ARG A 136 -16.60 8.33 -2.94
N VAL A 137 -15.34 7.93 -2.87
CA VAL A 137 -14.96 6.53 -3.00
C VAL A 137 -15.44 5.76 -1.78
N SER A 138 -16.11 4.65 -2.01
CA SER A 138 -16.71 3.78 -0.99
C SER A 138 -16.23 2.33 -1.08
N GLY A 139 -15.16 2.08 -1.84
CA GLY A 139 -14.56 0.76 -2.01
C GLY A 139 -13.79 0.61 -3.30
N LEU A 140 -13.29 -0.58 -3.53
CA LEU A 140 -12.51 -0.96 -4.71
C LEU A 140 -13.25 -2.01 -5.56
N VAL A 141 -12.98 -1.95 -6.85
CA VAL A 141 -13.36 -2.97 -7.85
C VAL A 141 -12.08 -3.70 -8.22
N LEU A 142 -12.08 -5.00 -8.05
CA LEU A 142 -10.89 -5.84 -8.05
C LEU A 142 -11.02 -6.98 -9.05
N ASN A 143 -9.91 -7.36 -9.66
CA ASN A 143 -9.84 -8.57 -10.48
C ASN A 143 -8.52 -9.31 -10.25
N TRP A 144 -8.45 -10.57 -10.65
CA TRP A 144 -7.20 -11.30 -10.63
C TRP A 144 -6.23 -10.71 -11.65
N SER A 145 -4.99 -10.48 -11.26
CA SER A 145 -3.97 -9.95 -12.17
C SER A 145 -3.76 -10.81 -13.41
N ALA A 146 -4.06 -12.10 -13.33
CA ALA A 146 -4.04 -13.01 -14.48
C ALA A 146 -5.08 -12.64 -15.57
N VAL A 147 -6.20 -12.04 -15.21
CA VAL A 147 -7.21 -11.58 -16.15
C VAL A 147 -6.66 -10.42 -16.99
N GLU A 148 -6.08 -9.43 -16.35
CA GLU A 148 -5.41 -8.30 -17.00
C GLU A 148 -4.29 -8.79 -17.93
N MET A 149 -3.40 -9.65 -17.42
CA MET A 149 -2.24 -10.18 -18.15
C MET A 149 -2.63 -11.01 -19.39
N SER A 150 -3.76 -11.71 -19.34
CA SER A 150 -4.25 -12.55 -20.44
C SER A 150 -5.16 -11.79 -21.42
N GLY A 151 -5.53 -10.55 -21.12
CA GLY A 151 -6.46 -9.75 -21.94
C GLY A 151 -7.88 -10.30 -21.98
N LEU A 152 -8.25 -11.12 -21.01
CA LEU A 152 -9.60 -11.66 -20.90
C LEU A 152 -10.57 -10.60 -20.36
N HIS A 153 -11.84 -10.74 -20.74
CA HIS A 153 -12.93 -9.98 -20.15
C HIS A 153 -13.66 -10.86 -19.14
N VAL A 154 -13.48 -10.54 -17.85
CA VAL A 154 -14.12 -11.24 -16.72
C VAL A 154 -14.69 -10.19 -15.78
N ASP A 155 -15.92 -10.35 -15.35
CA ASP A 155 -16.56 -9.43 -14.42
C ASP A 155 -15.79 -9.38 -13.09
N PRO A 156 -15.51 -8.17 -12.55
CA PRO A 156 -14.71 -8.00 -11.35
C PRO A 156 -15.53 -8.26 -10.08
N LEU A 157 -14.82 -8.50 -8.99
CA LEU A 157 -15.39 -8.48 -7.64
C LEU A 157 -15.28 -7.09 -7.02
N THR A 158 -16.09 -6.80 -6.02
CA THR A 158 -16.06 -5.52 -5.31
C THR A 158 -15.91 -5.72 -3.80
N VAL A 159 -15.17 -4.81 -3.17
CA VAL A 159 -15.11 -4.69 -1.72
C VAL A 159 -15.53 -3.29 -1.32
N ARG A 160 -16.37 -3.18 -0.28
CA ARG A 160 -16.73 -1.90 0.32
C ARG A 160 -15.69 -1.51 1.35
N SER A 161 -15.35 -0.21 1.42
CA SER A 161 -14.50 0.32 2.50
C SER A 161 -14.88 1.75 2.83
N GLN A 162 -14.64 2.15 4.08
CA GLN A 162 -14.85 3.54 4.51
C GLN A 162 -13.74 4.44 3.96
N TRP A 163 -12.53 3.90 3.86
CA TRP A 163 -11.35 4.56 3.31
C TRP A 163 -10.60 3.65 2.35
N VAL A 164 -10.00 4.26 1.35
CA VAL A 164 -9.05 3.60 0.43
C VAL A 164 -7.69 4.27 0.59
N ILE A 165 -6.61 3.50 0.54
CA ILE A 165 -5.24 4.01 0.42
C ILE A 165 -4.69 3.61 -0.95
N ASP A 166 -4.31 4.60 -1.77
CA ASP A 166 -3.46 4.36 -2.94
C ASP A 166 -2.00 4.34 -2.51
N ALA A 167 -1.44 3.14 -2.40
CA ALA A 167 -0.04 2.84 -2.13
C ALA A 167 0.63 2.16 -3.33
N THR A 168 0.10 2.37 -4.55
CA THR A 168 0.56 1.69 -5.77
C THR A 168 1.89 2.21 -6.29
N GLY A 169 2.43 3.27 -5.67
CA GLY A 169 3.72 3.86 -5.99
C GLY A 169 3.68 4.74 -7.24
N HIS A 170 4.76 4.76 -8.03
CA HIS A 170 4.89 5.58 -9.23
C HIS A 170 3.71 5.47 -10.24
N PRO A 171 3.08 4.30 -10.42
CA PRO A 171 1.93 4.17 -11.32
C PRO A 171 0.69 4.95 -10.89
N VAL A 172 0.48 5.23 -9.59
CA VAL A 172 -0.69 5.98 -9.06
C VAL A 172 -2.00 5.40 -9.58
N GLU A 173 -2.20 4.09 -9.44
CA GLU A 173 -3.24 3.36 -10.19
C GLU A 173 -4.64 3.77 -9.79
N VAL A 174 -4.93 3.88 -8.49
CA VAL A 174 -6.27 4.26 -8.01
C VAL A 174 -6.61 5.69 -8.42
N MET A 175 -5.68 6.63 -8.20
CA MET A 175 -5.92 8.04 -8.57
C MET A 175 -6.08 8.23 -10.08
N LYS A 176 -5.34 7.47 -10.93
CA LYS A 176 -5.53 7.49 -12.38
C LYS A 176 -6.89 6.96 -12.82
N VAL A 177 -7.41 5.93 -12.13
CA VAL A 177 -8.77 5.46 -12.38
C VAL A 177 -9.78 6.55 -12.07
N ILE A 178 -9.65 7.22 -10.92
CA ILE A 178 -10.53 8.32 -10.52
C ILE A 178 -10.45 9.46 -11.54
N GLU A 179 -9.26 9.95 -11.86
CA GLU A 179 -9.07 11.04 -12.84
C GLU A 179 -9.67 10.73 -14.22
N ARG A 180 -9.63 9.48 -14.65
CA ARG A 180 -10.15 9.07 -15.97
C ARG A 180 -11.67 8.86 -15.98
N LYS A 181 -12.25 8.34 -14.88
CA LYS A 181 -13.62 7.82 -14.87
C LYS A 181 -14.60 8.64 -14.03
N VAL A 182 -14.10 9.46 -13.13
CA VAL A 182 -14.95 10.26 -12.24
C VAL A 182 -14.96 11.70 -12.74
N ASP A 183 -16.15 12.24 -12.97
CA ASP A 183 -16.34 13.63 -13.36
C ASP A 183 -16.25 14.54 -12.11
N ALA A 184 -15.04 14.62 -11.54
CA ALA A 184 -14.72 15.43 -10.38
C ALA A 184 -13.23 15.75 -10.31
N GLU A 185 -12.88 16.87 -9.68
CA GLU A 185 -11.50 17.30 -9.49
C GLU A 185 -10.85 16.60 -8.31
N LEU A 186 -9.54 16.27 -8.44
CA LEU A 186 -8.71 15.80 -7.35
C LEU A 186 -8.39 16.96 -6.38
N LEU A 187 -8.09 16.65 -5.14
CA LEU A 187 -7.70 17.62 -4.11
C LEU A 187 -6.24 18.09 -4.27
N THR A 188 -5.83 18.34 -5.50
CA THR A 188 -4.53 18.89 -5.88
C THR A 188 -4.68 20.34 -6.36
N SER A 189 -3.59 21.08 -6.48
CA SER A 189 -3.64 22.47 -6.96
C SER A 189 -4.12 22.62 -8.40
N THR A 190 -4.08 21.56 -9.20
CA THR A 190 -4.50 21.54 -10.61
C THR A 190 -5.82 20.80 -10.83
N GLY A 191 -6.39 20.20 -9.79
CA GLY A 191 -7.54 19.31 -9.92
C GLY A 191 -7.21 17.95 -10.56
N ARG A 192 -5.92 17.70 -10.87
CA ARG A 192 -5.44 16.52 -11.59
C ARG A 192 -4.19 15.94 -10.96
N ILE A 193 -3.76 14.75 -11.40
CA ILE A 193 -2.46 14.18 -11.05
C ILE A 193 -1.36 15.07 -11.63
N MET A 194 -0.47 15.57 -10.77
CA MET A 194 0.57 16.52 -11.17
C MET A 194 1.82 15.86 -11.76
N GLY A 195 2.03 14.59 -11.50
CA GLY A 195 3.19 13.82 -11.94
C GLY A 195 4.44 14.02 -11.07
N GLU A 196 5.39 13.11 -11.21
CA GLU A 196 6.66 13.19 -10.49
C GLU A 196 7.66 14.09 -11.21
N LYS A 197 8.46 14.82 -10.42
CA LYS A 197 9.64 15.54 -10.90
C LYS A 197 10.88 14.65 -10.85
N SER A 198 11.97 15.15 -11.42
CA SER A 198 13.30 14.52 -11.37
C SER A 198 13.71 14.17 -9.94
N MET A 199 14.67 13.26 -9.79
CA MET A 199 15.13 12.78 -8.49
C MET A 199 15.81 13.89 -7.67
N TRP A 200 15.30 14.08 -6.45
CA TRP A 200 15.92 14.90 -5.39
C TRP A 200 15.51 14.30 -4.04
N ALA A 201 16.35 13.40 -3.52
CA ALA A 201 16.02 12.57 -2.36
C ALA A 201 15.64 13.38 -1.12
N GLU A 202 16.41 14.39 -0.74
CA GLU A 202 16.18 15.19 0.47
C GLU A 202 14.78 15.86 0.46
N THR A 203 14.45 16.53 -0.63
CA THR A 203 13.14 17.19 -0.79
C THR A 203 12.02 16.16 -0.87
N ALA A 204 12.24 15.08 -1.61
CA ALA A 204 11.24 14.04 -1.78
C ALA A 204 10.89 13.32 -0.48
N GLU A 205 11.87 13.06 0.41
CA GLU A 205 11.63 12.47 1.74
C GLU A 205 10.68 13.33 2.57
N THR A 206 10.93 14.64 2.61
CA THR A 206 10.08 15.61 3.34
C THR A 206 8.70 15.74 2.69
N ASP A 207 8.67 15.89 1.37
CA ASP A 207 7.43 16.10 0.62
C ASP A 207 6.54 14.86 0.66
N THR A 208 7.10 13.65 0.72
CA THR A 208 6.30 12.43 0.83
C THR A 208 5.40 12.46 2.06
N LEU A 209 5.91 12.94 3.20
CA LEU A 209 5.09 13.12 4.39
C LEU A 209 4.05 14.23 4.21
N ALA A 210 4.44 15.38 3.66
CA ALA A 210 3.53 16.49 3.45
C ALA A 210 2.39 16.12 2.47
N ASN A 211 2.70 15.35 1.44
CA ASN A 211 1.78 14.89 0.41
C ASN A 211 0.95 13.66 0.81
N THR A 212 1.29 13.00 1.92
CA THR A 212 0.48 11.91 2.48
C THR A 212 -0.77 12.50 3.12
N LYS A 213 -1.88 12.46 2.39
CA LYS A 213 -3.16 13.04 2.78
C LYS A 213 -4.29 12.55 1.87
N GLU A 214 -5.50 12.95 2.16
CA GLU A 214 -6.64 12.72 1.27
C GLU A 214 -6.43 13.46 -0.05
N ALA A 215 -6.51 12.74 -1.17
CA ALA A 215 -6.32 13.25 -2.52
C ALA A 215 -7.62 13.27 -3.34
N PHE A 216 -8.60 12.52 -2.90
CA PHE A 216 -9.98 12.54 -3.37
C PHE A 216 -10.88 12.07 -2.21
N PRO A 217 -12.15 12.53 -2.09
CA PRO A 217 -13.01 12.13 -1.00
C PRO A 217 -13.04 10.60 -0.82
N GLY A 218 -12.56 10.13 0.35
CA GLY A 218 -12.44 8.71 0.69
C GLY A 218 -11.15 8.04 0.25
N VAL A 219 -10.21 8.75 -0.37
CA VAL A 219 -8.94 8.17 -0.83
C VAL A 219 -7.75 8.95 -0.30
N TYR A 220 -6.92 8.27 0.48
CA TYR A 220 -5.59 8.73 0.86
C TYR A 220 -4.55 8.22 -0.13
N VAL A 221 -3.49 8.98 -0.30
CA VAL A 221 -2.29 8.56 -1.03
C VAL A 221 -1.12 8.44 -0.07
N CYS A 222 -0.25 7.45 -0.25
CA CYS A 222 0.98 7.31 0.54
C CYS A 222 2.15 6.75 -0.27
N GLY A 223 3.37 6.93 0.24
CA GLY A 223 4.59 6.58 -0.46
C GLY A 223 4.76 7.37 -1.75
N MET A 224 5.29 6.75 -2.79
CA MET A 224 5.50 7.44 -4.08
C MET A 224 4.22 7.85 -4.78
N SER A 225 3.07 7.20 -4.49
CA SER A 225 1.77 7.68 -4.99
C SER A 225 1.45 9.09 -4.48
N ALA A 226 1.88 9.45 -3.28
CA ALA A 226 1.68 10.80 -2.73
C ALA A 226 2.47 11.84 -3.54
N ASN A 227 3.77 11.61 -3.76
CA ASN A 227 4.60 12.54 -4.54
C ASN A 227 4.15 12.65 -6.01
N ALA A 228 3.76 11.54 -6.63
CA ALA A 228 3.25 11.56 -7.99
C ALA A 228 1.90 12.27 -8.11
N THR A 229 1.01 12.14 -7.14
CA THR A 229 -0.29 12.82 -7.13
C THR A 229 -0.12 14.33 -6.97
N PHE A 230 0.72 14.78 -6.05
CA PHE A 230 0.88 16.19 -5.69
C PHE A 230 2.07 16.91 -6.35
N GLY A 231 2.78 16.25 -7.26
CA GLY A 231 3.79 16.90 -8.11
C GLY A 231 5.12 17.15 -7.45
N SER A 232 5.60 16.23 -6.61
CA SER A 232 6.91 16.33 -5.98
C SER A 232 7.99 15.47 -6.64
N TYR A 233 9.16 15.50 -6.07
CA TYR A 233 10.36 14.85 -6.58
C TYR A 233 10.36 13.34 -6.34
N ARG A 234 11.09 12.64 -7.19
CA ARG A 234 11.39 11.22 -7.01
C ARG A 234 12.42 11.04 -5.90
N MET A 235 12.19 10.05 -5.02
CA MET A 235 12.98 9.83 -3.82
C MET A 235 14.31 9.14 -4.08
N GLY A 236 14.38 8.23 -5.05
CA GLY A 236 15.55 7.38 -5.28
C GLY A 236 15.66 6.23 -4.27
N PRO A 237 16.89 5.69 -4.03
CA PRO A 237 17.10 4.45 -3.25
C PRO A 237 17.13 4.69 -1.72
N ILE A 238 16.24 5.51 -1.19
CA ILE A 238 16.02 5.71 0.24
C ILE A 238 14.56 5.37 0.56
N PHE A 239 14.29 4.81 1.74
CA PHE A 239 12.98 4.22 2.02
C PHE A 239 12.27 4.81 3.24
N GLY A 240 12.95 5.69 3.99
CA GLY A 240 12.42 6.22 5.24
C GLY A 240 11.12 6.98 5.07
N GLY A 241 11.05 7.89 4.11
CA GLY A 241 9.84 8.65 3.83
C GLY A 241 8.65 7.77 3.45
N MET A 242 8.88 6.64 2.77
CA MET A 242 7.81 5.69 2.46
C MET A 242 7.26 5.01 3.72
N LEU A 243 8.12 4.62 4.67
CA LEU A 243 7.71 4.01 5.94
C LEU A 243 6.91 5.01 6.79
N LEU A 244 7.45 6.22 6.95
CA LEU A 244 6.79 7.32 7.67
C LEU A 244 5.45 7.70 7.05
N SER A 245 5.38 7.75 5.73
CA SER A 245 4.17 8.03 4.97
C SER A 245 3.08 6.98 5.21
N GLY A 246 3.42 5.69 5.17
CA GLY A 246 2.48 4.62 5.49
C GLY A 246 1.93 4.72 6.91
N LYS A 247 2.79 4.99 7.89
CA LYS A 247 2.38 5.20 9.28
C LYS A 247 1.46 6.42 9.42
N LYS A 248 1.81 7.56 8.81
CA LYS A 248 0.98 8.77 8.82
C LYS A 248 -0.41 8.52 8.24
N ALA A 249 -0.51 7.90 7.07
CA ALA A 249 -1.79 7.58 6.46
C ALA A 249 -2.66 6.72 7.38
N ALA A 250 -2.07 5.71 8.02
CA ALA A 250 -2.78 4.86 8.96
C ALA A 250 -3.28 5.62 10.19
N GLU A 251 -2.44 6.47 10.79
CA GLU A 251 -2.79 7.27 11.96
C GLU A 251 -3.90 8.29 11.67
N GLU A 252 -3.85 8.95 10.51
CA GLU A 252 -4.88 9.91 10.10
C GLU A 252 -6.21 9.21 9.82
N ILE A 253 -6.21 8.11 9.07
CA ILE A 253 -7.43 7.33 8.82
C ILE A 253 -7.99 6.76 10.13
N ASN A 254 -7.13 6.26 11.02
CA ASN A 254 -7.60 5.76 12.32
C ASN A 254 -8.30 6.84 13.15
N ARG A 255 -7.81 8.09 13.11
CA ARG A 255 -8.49 9.24 13.76
C ARG A 255 -9.87 9.50 13.15
N HIS A 256 -10.00 9.46 11.82
CA HIS A 256 -11.30 9.60 11.14
C HIS A 256 -12.29 8.47 11.48
N LEU A 257 -11.79 7.27 11.69
CA LEU A 257 -12.61 6.10 12.05
C LEU A 257 -13.00 6.06 13.55
N SER A 258 -12.39 6.90 14.37
CA SER A 258 -12.64 6.97 15.81
C SER A 258 -13.58 8.11 16.24
N GLY A 259 -13.83 9.09 15.38
CA GLY A 259 -14.72 10.23 15.57
C GLY A 259 -16.05 10.01 14.94
#